data_b0f8ce0a404425f8742b7c08806f0caf
#
_entry.id   b0f8ce0a404425f8742b7c08806f0caf
#
_cell.length_a   1.000
_cell.length_b   1.000
_cell.length_c   1.000
_cell.angle_alpha   90.00
_cell.angle_beta   90.00
_cell.angle_gamma   90.00
#
_symmetry.space_group_name_H-M   'P 1'
#
loop_
_entity.id
_entity.type
_entity.pdbx_description
1 polymer ?
#
loop_
_entity_poly.entity_id
_entity_poly.type
_entity_poly.pdbx_seq_one_letter_code
_entity_poly.pdbx_strand_id
1 'polypeptide(L)'
;RFGVELDPETEIFSLVGSKEGIANLVRFITTPKHEEFEKDVIMVPDPCYASYLQFVKCSGAKAYPMPLTKENDFKPDVEAIYNQIIKDGYKAENIKALFINFPNNPMGISTTKEYVQSVINFCKKHDILLASDAAYADIYFAEDEKPFSIFELEGAKDIGIEFYSFSKPYAVTGWRLGWVCGNKDVIQRFGKGKSTLDNGIFKALQKACAEILNSEEGDKYIEEGNKGYARKQAIMVKGFKELGWNIDEKTVPHTTFYLWLPIPKKYTSAFKFCEDVLKKSGVVLVPGNAFGDHGEGFFRLSYVCSDEQLQEVIDRFKADGFTFE
;
A
#
# COMPACT_ATOMS: atom_id res chain seq x y z
N ARG A 1 4.76 19.64 -1.89
CA ARG A 1 3.58 18.87 -2.28
C ARG A 1 2.47 18.94 -1.25
N PHE A 2 2.77 18.61 -0.01
CA PHE A 2 1.79 18.51 1.09
C PHE A 2 1.87 19.68 2.08
N GLY A 3 2.66 20.72 1.79
CA GLY A 3 2.82 21.87 2.69
C GLY A 3 3.50 21.57 4.02
N VAL A 4 4.20 20.44 4.10
CA VAL A 4 4.91 19.99 5.31
C VAL A 4 6.37 20.41 5.25
N GLU A 5 6.86 21.05 6.31
CA GLU A 5 8.29 21.38 6.47
C GLU A 5 9.02 20.21 7.15
N LEU A 6 10.14 19.78 6.53
CA LEU A 6 11.02 18.75 7.03
C LEU A 6 12.48 19.23 7.00
N ASP A 7 13.26 18.89 8.01
CA ASP A 7 14.69 19.12 7.98
C ASP A 7 15.38 18.08 7.09
N PRO A 8 15.98 18.49 5.95
CA PRO A 8 16.61 17.57 5.01
C PRO A 8 17.80 16.79 5.58
N GLU A 9 18.43 17.28 6.65
CA GLU A 9 19.59 16.64 7.26
C GLU A 9 19.21 15.56 8.29
N THR A 10 18.01 15.66 8.89
CA THR A 10 17.65 14.80 10.02
C THR A 10 16.33 14.05 9.86
N GLU A 11 15.43 14.54 9.01
CA GLU A 11 14.06 14.02 8.88
C GLU A 11 13.78 13.31 7.55
N ILE A 12 14.78 13.19 6.65
CA ILE A 12 14.62 12.53 5.34
C ILE A 12 15.79 11.60 5.05
N PHE A 13 15.50 10.44 4.43
CA PHE A 13 16.53 9.52 3.96
C PHE A 13 16.16 8.88 2.62
N SER A 14 17.11 8.83 1.67
CA SER A 14 16.88 8.24 0.34
C SER A 14 16.95 6.70 0.37
N LEU A 15 16.13 6.05 -0.46
CA LEU A 15 15.91 4.61 -0.50
C LEU A 15 16.07 4.03 -1.91
N VAL A 16 16.49 2.77 -2.00
CA VAL A 16 16.44 1.97 -3.24
C VAL A 16 14.97 1.56 -3.53
N GLY A 17 14.07 2.56 -3.61
CA GLY A 17 12.62 2.43 -3.60
C GLY A 17 12.05 2.16 -2.21
N SER A 18 10.77 2.51 -1.98
CA SER A 18 10.11 2.36 -0.67
C SER A 18 10.13 0.92 -0.15
N LYS A 19 10.06 -0.07 -1.05
CA LYS A 19 10.09 -1.50 -0.69
C LYS A 19 11.32 -1.89 0.13
N GLU A 20 12.50 -1.44 -0.27
CA GLU A 20 13.75 -1.67 0.46
C GLU A 20 13.72 -1.01 1.84
N GLY A 21 13.22 0.23 1.90
CA GLY A 21 13.09 0.97 3.14
C GLY A 21 12.18 0.28 4.15
N ILE A 22 11.03 -0.20 3.71
CA ILE A 22 10.07 -0.94 4.55
C ILE A 22 10.69 -2.25 5.07
N ALA A 23 11.39 -3.00 4.19
CA ALA A 23 12.06 -4.23 4.58
C ALA A 23 13.13 -3.99 5.65
N ASN A 24 13.94 -2.96 5.49
CA ASN A 24 14.97 -2.59 6.45
C ASN A 24 14.38 -2.02 7.75
N LEU A 25 13.28 -1.24 7.67
CA LEU A 25 12.60 -0.78 8.88
C LEU A 25 12.23 -1.97 9.76
N VAL A 26 11.48 -2.93 9.21
CA VAL A 26 11.06 -4.13 9.97
C VAL A 26 12.28 -4.83 10.57
N ARG A 27 13.33 -5.04 9.78
CA ARG A 27 14.57 -5.68 10.24
C ARG A 27 15.27 -4.92 11.38
N PHE A 28 15.22 -3.58 11.37
CA PHE A 28 15.94 -2.76 12.37
C PHE A 28 15.17 -2.60 13.68
N ILE A 29 13.83 -2.73 13.65
CA ILE A 29 13.00 -2.56 14.85
C ILE A 29 12.60 -3.86 15.52
N THR A 30 12.90 -5.02 14.91
CA THR A 30 12.56 -6.33 15.45
C THR A 30 13.79 -7.15 15.82
N THR A 31 13.63 -8.02 16.81
CA THR A 31 14.63 -8.99 17.23
C THR A 31 14.09 -10.38 17.03
N PRO A 32 14.80 -11.28 16.27
CA PRO A 32 14.37 -12.66 16.11
C PRO A 32 14.25 -13.39 17.46
N LYS A 33 13.09 -13.98 17.71
CA LYS A 33 12.81 -14.76 18.91
C LYS A 33 12.13 -16.07 18.52
N HIS A 34 12.36 -17.13 19.30
CA HIS A 34 11.87 -18.48 18.98
C HIS A 34 10.48 -18.75 19.57
N GLU A 35 10.26 -18.29 20.81
CA GLU A 35 8.99 -18.48 21.49
C GLU A 35 7.91 -17.57 20.92
N GLU A 36 6.74 -18.13 20.55
CA GLU A 36 5.71 -17.40 19.80
C GLU A 36 5.27 -16.10 20.48
N PHE A 37 4.97 -16.15 21.79
CA PHE A 37 4.47 -14.99 22.52
C PHE A 37 5.55 -13.98 22.96
N GLU A 38 6.81 -14.30 22.73
CA GLU A 38 7.94 -13.38 22.91
C GLU A 38 8.31 -12.64 21.65
N LYS A 39 7.81 -13.06 20.49
CA LYS A 39 8.09 -12.39 19.21
C LYS A 39 7.66 -10.93 19.24
N ASP A 40 8.46 -10.11 18.57
CA ASP A 40 8.04 -8.75 18.26
C ASP A 40 6.86 -8.81 17.28
N VAL A 41 5.91 -7.89 17.46
CA VAL A 41 4.66 -7.84 16.70
C VAL A 41 4.64 -6.60 15.83
N ILE A 42 4.27 -6.77 14.58
CA ILE A 42 3.98 -5.69 13.64
C ILE A 42 2.51 -5.80 13.25
N MET A 43 1.73 -4.76 13.54
CA MET A 43 0.35 -4.65 13.11
C MET A 43 0.32 -4.27 11.62
N VAL A 44 -0.32 -5.08 10.79
CA VAL A 44 -0.36 -4.89 9.32
C VAL A 44 -1.78 -4.91 8.79
N PRO A 45 -2.14 -4.08 7.80
CA PRO A 45 -3.45 -4.17 7.15
C PRO A 45 -3.67 -5.58 6.57
N ASP A 46 -4.91 -6.04 6.49
CA ASP A 46 -5.28 -7.29 5.83
C ASP A 46 -6.62 -7.12 5.07
N PRO A 47 -6.62 -7.13 3.73
CA PRO A 47 -5.49 -7.39 2.83
C PRO A 47 -4.48 -6.23 2.79
N CYS A 48 -3.21 -6.55 2.45
CA CYS A 48 -2.13 -5.58 2.34
C CYS A 48 -1.17 -5.90 1.19
N TYR A 49 -0.23 -5.00 0.94
CA TYR A 49 0.89 -5.30 0.06
C TYR A 49 1.64 -6.54 0.58
N ALA A 50 1.58 -7.64 -0.17
CA ALA A 50 2.06 -8.97 0.26
C ALA A 50 3.49 -8.99 0.82
N SER A 51 4.33 -8.03 0.41
CA SER A 51 5.71 -7.93 0.90
C SER A 51 5.80 -7.60 2.39
N TYR A 52 4.80 -6.93 3.00
CA TYR A 52 4.83 -6.67 4.45
C TYR A 52 4.87 -7.96 5.25
N LEU A 53 4.00 -8.91 4.91
CA LEU A 53 3.93 -10.22 5.56
C LEU A 53 5.27 -10.97 5.42
N GLN A 54 5.90 -10.90 4.23
CA GLN A 54 7.18 -11.54 3.99
C GLN A 54 8.32 -10.88 4.78
N PHE A 55 8.35 -9.53 4.85
CA PHE A 55 9.39 -8.84 5.62
C PHE A 55 9.29 -9.15 7.11
N VAL A 56 8.07 -9.14 7.67
CA VAL A 56 7.83 -9.48 9.08
C VAL A 56 8.24 -10.93 9.34
N LYS A 57 7.85 -11.87 8.49
CA LYS A 57 8.22 -13.28 8.61
C LYS A 57 9.74 -13.48 8.53
N CYS A 58 10.42 -12.83 7.58
CA CYS A 58 11.87 -12.94 7.41
C CYS A 58 12.66 -12.33 8.58
N SER A 59 12.08 -11.40 9.33
CA SER A 59 12.71 -10.83 10.53
C SER A 59 12.49 -11.68 11.80
N GLY A 60 11.71 -12.76 11.71
CA GLY A 60 11.34 -13.59 12.86
C GLY A 60 10.24 -13.00 13.74
N ALA A 61 9.63 -11.89 13.32
CA ALA A 61 8.52 -11.24 14.02
C ALA A 61 7.16 -11.84 13.65
N LYS A 62 6.12 -11.45 14.37
CA LYS A 62 4.72 -11.79 14.12
C LYS A 62 4.03 -10.67 13.36
N ALA A 63 3.50 -10.95 12.19
CA ALA A 63 2.52 -10.08 11.55
C ALA A 63 1.16 -10.30 12.20
N TYR A 64 0.55 -9.24 12.73
CA TYR A 64 -0.78 -9.30 13.32
C TYR A 64 -1.75 -8.54 12.41
N PRO A 65 -2.80 -9.20 11.88
CA PRO A 65 -3.67 -8.59 10.88
C PRO A 65 -4.58 -7.53 11.48
N MET A 66 -4.76 -6.45 10.73
CA MET A 66 -5.79 -5.44 10.93
C MET A 66 -6.79 -5.54 9.77
N PRO A 67 -7.93 -6.22 9.94
CA PRO A 67 -8.87 -6.48 8.85
C PRO A 67 -9.42 -5.20 8.22
N LEU A 68 -9.24 -5.04 6.91
CA LEU A 68 -9.85 -3.99 6.10
C LEU A 68 -11.09 -4.55 5.43
N THR A 69 -12.24 -4.36 6.03
CA THR A 69 -13.51 -4.93 5.57
C THR A 69 -14.56 -3.84 5.32
N LYS A 70 -15.62 -4.18 4.58
CA LYS A 70 -16.74 -3.25 4.37
C LYS A 70 -17.47 -2.92 5.68
N GLU A 71 -17.54 -3.89 6.60
CA GLU A 71 -18.24 -3.76 7.87
C GLU A 71 -17.60 -2.72 8.78
N ASN A 72 -16.28 -2.51 8.68
CA ASN A 72 -15.57 -1.48 9.43
C ASN A 72 -15.19 -0.26 8.57
N ASP A 73 -15.81 -0.11 7.38
CA ASP A 73 -15.53 0.96 6.42
C ASP A 73 -14.03 1.06 6.09
N PHE A 74 -13.34 -0.08 6.04
CA PHE A 74 -11.89 -0.20 5.84
C PHE A 74 -11.05 0.59 6.85
N LYS A 75 -11.60 0.83 8.04
CA LYS A 75 -11.01 1.58 9.15
C LYS A 75 -11.01 0.71 10.40
N PRO A 76 -10.07 -0.24 10.54
CA PRO A 76 -10.02 -1.14 11.68
C PRO A 76 -9.85 -0.39 13.01
N ASP A 77 -10.54 -0.86 14.05
CA ASP A 77 -10.38 -0.38 15.42
C ASP A 77 -9.03 -0.87 15.97
N VAL A 78 -8.02 0.00 15.90
CA VAL A 78 -6.65 -0.35 16.32
C VAL A 78 -6.53 -0.60 17.82
N GLU A 79 -7.36 0.04 18.65
CA GLU A 79 -7.39 -0.19 20.11
C GLU A 79 -7.98 -1.58 20.43
N ALA A 80 -9.05 -1.97 19.75
CA ALA A 80 -9.63 -3.31 19.90
C ALA A 80 -8.65 -4.40 19.47
N ILE A 81 -7.92 -4.18 18.37
CA ILE A 81 -6.90 -5.11 17.88
C ILE A 81 -5.74 -5.21 18.87
N TYR A 82 -5.25 -4.08 19.39
CA TYR A 82 -4.22 -4.07 20.43
C TYR A 82 -4.62 -4.89 21.65
N ASN A 83 -5.84 -4.69 22.15
CA ASN A 83 -6.36 -5.45 23.27
C ASN A 83 -6.46 -6.95 22.97
N GLN A 84 -6.77 -7.31 21.71
CA GLN A 84 -6.78 -8.70 21.27
C GLN A 84 -5.37 -9.29 21.25
N ILE A 85 -4.36 -8.56 20.77
CA ILE A 85 -2.94 -8.97 20.80
C ILE A 85 -2.50 -9.31 22.23
N ILE A 86 -2.86 -8.44 23.19
CA ILE A 86 -2.53 -8.67 24.62
C ILE A 86 -3.26 -9.90 25.15
N LYS A 87 -4.54 -10.06 24.81
CA LYS A 87 -5.36 -11.22 25.22
C LYS A 87 -4.84 -12.54 24.64
N ASP A 88 -4.27 -12.51 23.45
CA ASP A 88 -3.66 -13.67 22.78
C ASP A 88 -2.31 -14.06 23.42
N GLY A 89 -1.80 -13.27 24.38
CA GLY A 89 -0.62 -13.57 25.19
C GLY A 89 0.65 -12.82 24.80
N TYR A 90 0.59 -11.92 23.80
CA TYR A 90 1.75 -11.08 23.48
C TYR A 90 1.87 -9.91 24.47
N LYS A 91 3.10 -9.46 24.71
CA LYS A 91 3.37 -8.33 25.61
C LYS A 91 3.27 -6.99 24.88
N ALA A 92 2.78 -5.96 25.55
CA ALA A 92 2.66 -4.60 24.98
C ALA A 92 4.01 -4.09 24.42
N GLU A 93 5.10 -4.33 25.14
CA GLU A 93 6.47 -3.93 24.78
C GLU A 93 7.00 -4.60 23.49
N ASN A 94 6.36 -5.70 23.07
CA ASN A 94 6.72 -6.40 21.85
C ASN A 94 6.00 -5.83 20.62
N ILE A 95 4.98 -5.00 20.76
CA ILE A 95 4.29 -4.36 19.63
C ILE A 95 5.14 -3.17 19.17
N LYS A 96 5.86 -3.34 18.05
CA LYS A 96 6.89 -2.39 17.61
C LYS A 96 6.38 -1.34 16.64
N ALA A 97 5.51 -1.72 15.72
CA ALA A 97 4.99 -0.80 14.72
C ALA A 97 3.59 -1.19 14.26
N LEU A 98 2.90 -0.17 13.77
CA LEU A 98 1.64 -0.27 13.05
C LEU A 98 1.85 0.29 11.63
N PHE A 99 1.51 -0.50 10.61
CA PHE A 99 1.57 -0.08 9.22
C PHE A 99 0.20 0.41 8.75
N ILE A 100 0.18 1.55 8.06
CA ILE A 100 -0.93 1.96 7.21
C ILE A 100 -0.46 2.12 5.77
N ASN A 101 -1.36 1.91 4.81
CA ASN A 101 -1.09 2.11 3.39
C ASN A 101 -2.33 2.69 2.73
N PHE A 102 -2.30 4.00 2.50
CA PHE A 102 -3.37 4.75 1.83
C PHE A 102 -2.74 5.78 0.86
N PRO A 103 -3.15 5.78 -0.41
CA PRO A 103 -4.05 4.82 -1.07
C PRO A 103 -3.52 3.38 -1.03
N ASN A 104 -4.45 2.43 -0.83
CA ASN A 104 -4.13 1.05 -0.49
C ASN A 104 -3.79 0.19 -1.72
N ASN A 105 -2.85 -0.70 -1.56
CA ASN A 105 -2.63 -1.86 -2.42
C ASN A 105 -2.98 -3.12 -1.60
N PRO A 106 -4.04 -3.90 -1.95
CA PRO A 106 -4.55 -4.12 -3.31
C PRO A 106 -5.81 -3.35 -3.72
N MET A 107 -6.54 -2.72 -2.80
CA MET A 107 -7.93 -2.32 -3.02
C MET A 107 -8.11 -0.95 -3.68
N GLY A 108 -7.08 -0.10 -3.67
CA GLY A 108 -7.17 1.27 -4.18
C GLY A 108 -7.94 2.23 -3.26
N ILE A 109 -8.30 1.84 -2.05
CA ILE A 109 -9.04 2.69 -1.13
C ILE A 109 -8.19 3.79 -0.51
N SER A 110 -8.81 4.93 -0.28
CA SER A 110 -8.29 6.04 0.52
C SER A 110 -8.82 5.99 1.95
N THR A 111 -8.43 6.97 2.78
CA THR A 111 -8.91 7.09 4.15
C THR A 111 -9.12 8.56 4.52
N THR A 112 -9.68 8.83 5.70
CA THR A 112 -9.93 10.19 6.19
C THR A 112 -8.85 10.65 7.16
N LYS A 113 -8.68 11.98 7.25
CA LYS A 113 -7.75 12.60 8.20
C LYS A 113 -8.12 12.28 9.65
N GLU A 114 -9.41 12.20 9.95
CA GLU A 114 -9.93 11.88 11.29
C GLU A 114 -9.51 10.47 11.72
N TYR A 115 -9.62 9.50 10.81
CA TYR A 115 -9.17 8.13 11.11
C TYR A 115 -7.66 8.08 11.33
N VAL A 116 -6.87 8.67 10.45
CA VAL A 116 -5.39 8.67 10.62
C VAL A 116 -4.99 9.42 11.89
N GLN A 117 -5.67 10.53 12.25
CA GLN A 117 -5.44 11.22 13.52
C GLN A 117 -5.71 10.31 14.72
N SER A 118 -6.76 9.48 14.67
CA SER A 118 -7.05 8.51 15.73
C SER A 118 -5.94 7.45 15.84
N VAL A 119 -5.40 7.00 14.71
CA VAL A 119 -4.26 6.06 14.67
C VAL A 119 -2.99 6.70 15.24
N ILE A 120 -2.71 7.97 14.92
CA ILE A 120 -1.58 8.72 15.50
C ILE A 120 -1.71 8.81 17.02
N ASN A 121 -2.88 9.17 17.51
CA ASN A 121 -3.15 9.28 18.95
C ASN A 121 -2.98 7.93 19.66
N PHE A 122 -3.45 6.84 19.04
CA PHE A 122 -3.24 5.48 19.51
C PHE A 122 -1.75 5.13 19.57
N CYS A 123 -1.01 5.37 18.51
CA CYS A 123 0.43 5.08 18.44
C CYS A 123 1.22 5.87 19.49
N LYS A 124 0.88 7.15 19.73
CA LYS A 124 1.48 7.97 20.79
C LYS A 124 1.16 7.42 22.19
N LYS A 125 -0.10 7.02 22.44
CA LYS A 125 -0.54 6.46 23.72
C LYS A 125 0.22 5.19 24.10
N HIS A 126 0.51 4.33 23.12
CA HIS A 126 1.09 3.01 23.34
C HIS A 126 2.59 2.91 22.98
N ASP A 127 3.23 4.02 22.60
CA ASP A 127 4.65 4.07 22.15
C ASP A 127 4.92 3.08 20.99
N ILE A 128 4.02 3.05 19.99
CA ILE A 128 4.09 2.19 18.81
C ILE A 128 4.47 3.05 17.61
N LEU A 129 5.50 2.67 16.85
CA LEU A 129 5.90 3.40 15.64
C LEU A 129 4.80 3.32 14.57
N LEU A 130 4.35 4.46 14.08
CA LEU A 130 3.48 4.53 12.91
C LEU A 130 4.30 4.54 11.62
N ALA A 131 4.13 3.53 10.77
CA ALA A 131 4.76 3.45 9.45
C ALA A 131 3.70 3.60 8.35
N SER A 132 3.70 4.74 7.65
CA SER A 132 2.82 5.03 6.53
C SER A 132 3.51 4.71 5.20
N ASP A 133 2.91 3.85 4.37
CA ASP A 133 3.38 3.61 3.00
C ASP A 133 2.52 4.42 2.01
N ALA A 134 3.07 5.53 1.55
CA ALA A 134 2.44 6.51 0.67
C ALA A 134 2.91 6.37 -0.80
N ALA A 135 3.24 5.14 -1.24
CA ALA A 135 3.77 4.90 -2.59
C ALA A 135 2.81 5.33 -3.72
N TYR A 136 1.53 5.49 -3.44
CA TYR A 136 0.50 5.90 -4.40
C TYR A 136 -0.04 7.32 -4.14
N ALA A 137 0.62 8.12 -3.31
CA ALA A 137 0.16 9.44 -2.88
C ALA A 137 -0.10 10.43 -4.02
N ASP A 138 0.51 10.25 -5.18
CA ASP A 138 0.32 11.11 -6.35
C ASP A 138 -0.61 10.50 -7.42
N ILE A 139 -1.22 9.33 -7.14
CA ILE A 139 -2.12 8.66 -8.09
C ILE A 139 -3.55 8.75 -7.57
N TYR A 140 -4.25 9.78 -8.00
CA TYR A 140 -5.66 10.03 -7.72
C TYR A 140 -6.30 10.78 -8.89
N PHE A 141 -7.57 10.59 -9.11
CA PHE A 141 -8.30 11.20 -10.22
C PHE A 141 -9.74 11.61 -9.87
N ALA A 142 -10.00 11.71 -8.55
CA ALA A 142 -11.11 12.46 -7.97
C ALA A 142 -10.56 13.35 -6.86
N GLU A 143 -10.93 14.62 -6.83
CA GLU A 143 -10.30 15.61 -5.93
C GLU A 143 -10.67 15.36 -4.46
N ASP A 144 -11.83 14.80 -4.19
CA ASP A 144 -12.28 14.41 -2.86
C ASP A 144 -11.53 13.17 -2.31
N GLU A 145 -10.83 12.42 -3.18
CA GLU A 145 -9.95 11.31 -2.80
C GLU A 145 -8.46 11.68 -2.83
N LYS A 146 -8.12 12.96 -2.98
CA LYS A 146 -6.72 13.41 -2.97
C LYS A 146 -6.00 12.98 -1.71
N PRO A 147 -4.91 12.21 -1.84
CA PRO A 147 -4.14 11.77 -0.69
C PRO A 147 -3.49 12.92 0.07
N PHE A 148 -3.25 12.71 1.35
CA PHE A 148 -2.57 13.63 2.25
C PHE A 148 -1.37 12.95 2.91
N SER A 149 -0.40 13.74 3.40
CA SER A 149 0.68 13.23 4.24
C SER A 149 0.21 13.10 5.68
N ILE A 150 0.64 12.05 6.39
CA ILE A 150 0.37 11.93 7.82
C ILE A 150 0.91 13.15 8.60
N PHE A 151 1.95 13.82 8.08
CA PHE A 151 2.57 14.98 8.72
C PHE A 151 1.76 16.28 8.60
N GLU A 152 0.64 16.28 7.88
CA GLU A 152 -0.36 17.35 7.97
C GLU A 152 -1.18 17.25 9.27
N LEU A 153 -1.03 16.16 10.04
CA LEU A 153 -1.80 15.85 11.23
C LEU A 153 -0.98 16.07 12.51
N GLU A 154 -1.66 16.43 13.59
CA GLU A 154 -1.03 16.79 14.84
C GLU A 154 -0.30 15.59 15.49
N GLY A 155 0.94 15.80 15.88
CA GLY A 155 1.74 14.80 16.58
C GLY A 155 2.29 13.66 15.72
N ALA A 156 2.04 13.67 14.40
CA ALA A 156 2.55 12.64 13.52
C ALA A 156 4.08 12.55 13.51
N LYS A 157 4.80 13.69 13.56
CA LYS A 157 6.26 13.72 13.62
C LYS A 157 6.85 13.14 14.91
N ASP A 158 6.06 13.06 15.99
CA ASP A 158 6.53 12.50 17.26
C ASP A 158 6.69 10.98 17.18
N ILE A 159 5.88 10.30 16.35
CA ILE A 159 5.74 8.84 16.36
C ILE A 159 5.76 8.20 14.97
N GLY A 160 5.72 9.00 13.90
CA GLY A 160 5.49 8.50 12.54
C GLY A 160 6.68 8.64 11.60
N ILE A 161 6.75 7.73 10.65
CA ILE A 161 7.55 7.84 9.42
C ILE A 161 6.68 7.52 8.21
N GLU A 162 7.01 8.10 7.07
CA GLU A 162 6.27 7.93 5.83
C GLU A 162 7.18 7.59 4.66
N PHE A 163 6.80 6.59 3.88
CA PHE A 163 7.56 6.09 2.73
C PHE A 163 6.96 6.55 1.42
N TYR A 164 7.80 7.06 0.54
CA TYR A 164 7.44 7.51 -0.81
C TYR A 164 8.24 6.81 -1.89
N SER A 165 7.70 6.77 -3.10
CA SER A 165 8.34 6.10 -4.23
C SER A 165 8.14 6.85 -5.54
N PHE A 166 9.18 6.99 -6.34
CA PHE A 166 9.08 7.43 -7.74
C PHE A 166 8.47 6.38 -8.67
N SER A 167 8.50 5.12 -8.25
CA SER A 167 8.13 3.97 -9.08
C SER A 167 6.74 4.06 -9.68
N LYS A 168 5.78 4.63 -8.94
CA LYS A 168 4.36 4.58 -9.30
C LYS A 168 3.90 5.85 -10.02
N PRO A 169 4.08 7.06 -9.44
CA PRO A 169 3.61 8.29 -10.11
C PRO A 169 4.34 8.58 -11.43
N TYR A 170 5.61 8.21 -11.54
CA TYR A 170 6.41 8.47 -12.75
C TYR A 170 6.62 7.24 -13.64
N ALA A 171 5.99 6.10 -13.35
CA ALA A 171 6.11 4.85 -14.09
C ALA A 171 7.58 4.35 -14.25
N VAL A 172 8.47 4.70 -13.33
CA VAL A 172 9.91 4.39 -13.36
C VAL A 172 10.29 3.29 -12.36
N THR A 173 9.53 2.22 -12.31
CA THR A 173 9.71 1.13 -11.33
C THR A 173 11.14 0.56 -11.32
N GLY A 174 11.82 0.52 -12.47
CA GLY A 174 13.19 0.04 -12.62
C GLY A 174 14.27 1.00 -12.10
N TRP A 175 13.96 2.27 -11.88
CA TRP A 175 14.94 3.26 -11.42
C TRP A 175 15.34 3.11 -9.95
N ARG A 176 14.51 2.44 -9.16
CA ARG A 176 14.80 2.12 -7.77
C ARG A 176 15.12 3.35 -6.92
N LEU A 177 14.26 4.37 -6.94
CA LEU A 177 14.36 5.53 -6.06
C LEU A 177 13.07 5.74 -5.27
N GLY A 178 13.21 6.06 -4.01
CA GLY A 178 12.20 6.48 -3.06
C GLY A 178 12.85 7.19 -1.89
N TRP A 179 12.07 7.54 -0.90
CA TRP A 179 12.57 8.12 0.35
C TRP A 179 11.66 7.74 1.51
N VAL A 180 12.20 7.87 2.71
CA VAL A 180 11.47 7.84 3.97
C VAL A 180 11.68 9.16 4.68
N CYS A 181 10.66 9.67 5.32
CA CYS A 181 10.75 10.90 6.10
C CYS A 181 9.93 10.81 7.38
N GLY A 182 10.16 11.73 8.31
CA GLY A 182 9.39 11.88 9.54
C GLY A 182 10.23 11.98 10.82
N ASN A 183 9.87 11.21 11.85
CA ASN A 183 10.52 11.29 13.16
C ASN A 183 12.05 11.24 13.04
N LYS A 184 12.71 12.30 13.47
CA LYS A 184 14.16 12.47 13.30
C LYS A 184 15.01 11.37 13.95
N ASP A 185 14.60 10.90 15.12
CA ASP A 185 15.37 9.88 15.85
C ASP A 185 15.28 8.53 15.15
N VAL A 186 14.09 8.20 14.61
CA VAL A 186 13.88 7.01 13.80
C VAL A 186 14.64 7.11 12.48
N ILE A 187 14.56 8.24 11.78
CA ILE A 187 15.25 8.46 10.49
C ILE A 187 16.77 8.38 10.66
N GLN A 188 17.33 8.99 11.70
CA GLN A 188 18.77 8.91 11.95
C GLN A 188 19.26 7.50 12.30
N ARG A 189 18.49 6.75 13.12
CA ARG A 189 18.80 5.35 13.43
C ARG A 189 18.66 4.46 12.20
N PHE A 190 17.61 4.67 11.41
CA PHE A 190 17.40 4.00 10.13
C PHE A 190 18.57 4.25 9.17
N GLY A 191 18.99 5.51 9.02
CA GLY A 191 20.13 5.90 8.17
C GLY A 191 21.44 5.24 8.59
N LYS A 192 21.72 5.16 9.91
CA LYS A 192 22.87 4.43 10.45
C LYS A 192 22.83 2.94 10.11
N GLY A 193 21.68 2.30 10.28
CA GLY A 193 21.48 0.89 9.93
C GLY A 193 21.67 0.66 8.42
N LYS A 194 21.03 1.50 7.59
CA LYS A 194 21.12 1.40 6.13
C LYS A 194 22.55 1.61 5.61
N SER A 195 23.31 2.54 6.18
CA SER A 195 24.69 2.78 5.77
C SER A 195 25.64 1.60 5.97
N THR A 196 25.25 0.61 6.77
CA THR A 196 25.97 -0.67 6.91
C THR A 196 25.59 -1.72 5.86
N LEU A 197 24.51 -1.48 5.11
CA LEU A 197 23.99 -2.41 4.10
C LEU A 197 24.37 -1.99 2.67
N ASP A 198 24.38 -0.70 2.41
CA ASP A 198 24.76 -0.14 1.10
C ASP A 198 25.43 1.24 1.25
N ASN A 199 26.02 1.72 0.17
CA ASN A 199 26.69 3.01 0.09
C ASN A 199 25.80 4.14 -0.43
N GLY A 200 24.47 3.97 -0.33
CA GLY A 200 23.48 4.95 -0.79
C GLY A 200 23.06 4.78 -2.25
N ILE A 201 22.25 5.73 -2.69
CA ILE A 201 21.64 5.70 -4.02
C ILE A 201 22.54 6.43 -5.04
N PHE A 202 22.51 5.96 -6.29
CA PHE A 202 23.25 6.61 -7.38
C PHE A 202 22.90 8.09 -7.50
N LYS A 203 23.90 8.97 -7.31
CA LYS A 203 23.70 10.43 -7.18
C LYS A 203 23.07 11.07 -8.42
N ALA A 204 23.43 10.59 -9.63
CA ALA A 204 22.84 11.15 -10.86
C ALA A 204 21.33 10.92 -10.91
N LEU A 205 20.87 9.74 -10.47
CA LEU A 205 19.44 9.43 -10.39
C LEU A 205 18.72 10.33 -9.36
N GLN A 206 19.32 10.55 -8.18
CA GLN A 206 18.75 11.44 -7.17
C GLN A 206 18.59 12.87 -7.72
N LYS A 207 19.61 13.39 -8.45
CA LYS A 207 19.53 14.73 -9.06
C LYS A 207 18.43 14.81 -10.12
N ALA A 208 18.38 13.85 -11.04
CA ALA A 208 17.35 13.82 -12.09
C ALA A 208 15.93 13.80 -11.48
N CYS A 209 15.72 12.99 -10.44
CA CYS A 209 14.43 12.92 -9.78
C CYS A 209 14.11 14.20 -8.98
N ALA A 210 15.11 14.83 -8.37
CA ALA A 210 14.92 16.12 -7.69
C ALA A 210 14.51 17.23 -8.68
N GLU A 211 15.09 17.27 -9.86
CA GLU A 211 14.69 18.21 -10.93
C GLU A 211 13.26 17.97 -11.38
N ILE A 212 12.87 16.71 -11.62
CA ILE A 212 11.48 16.36 -11.99
C ILE A 212 10.49 16.78 -10.90
N LEU A 213 10.80 16.53 -9.63
CA LEU A 213 9.93 16.93 -8.52
C LEU A 213 9.71 18.44 -8.40
N ASN A 214 10.65 19.23 -8.89
CA ASN A 214 10.60 20.70 -8.83
C ASN A 214 10.26 21.32 -10.19
N SER A 215 9.82 20.55 -11.17
CA SER A 215 9.50 21.03 -12.51
C SER A 215 8.00 20.99 -12.80
N GLU A 216 7.54 21.95 -13.61
CA GLU A 216 6.17 21.95 -14.14
C GLU A 216 5.91 20.72 -15.05
N GLU A 217 6.93 20.23 -15.75
CA GLU A 217 6.85 19.04 -16.58
C GLU A 217 6.57 17.80 -15.74
N GLY A 218 7.18 17.69 -14.55
CA GLY A 218 6.91 16.60 -13.61
C GLY A 218 5.49 16.60 -13.09
N ASP A 219 4.94 17.78 -12.78
CA ASP A 219 3.55 17.92 -12.33
C ASP A 219 2.56 17.60 -13.47
N LYS A 220 2.80 18.11 -14.68
CA LYS A 220 2.01 17.78 -15.87
C LYS A 220 2.02 16.30 -16.19
N TYR A 221 3.18 15.63 -16.05
CA TYR A 221 3.28 14.18 -16.27
C TYR A 221 2.35 13.39 -15.33
N ILE A 222 2.32 13.75 -14.05
CA ILE A 222 1.43 13.13 -13.06
C ILE A 222 -0.03 13.40 -13.41
N GLU A 223 -0.37 14.65 -13.73
CA GLU A 223 -1.75 15.03 -14.08
C GLU A 223 -2.26 14.26 -15.30
N GLU A 224 -1.46 14.17 -16.37
CA GLU A 224 -1.79 13.39 -17.56
C GLU A 224 -1.88 11.89 -17.27
N GLY A 225 -0.99 11.38 -16.44
CA GLY A 225 -1.02 9.99 -15.95
C GLY A 225 -2.32 9.69 -15.21
N ASN A 226 -2.74 10.55 -14.32
CA ASN A 226 -3.98 10.42 -13.56
C ASN A 226 -5.22 10.46 -14.47
N LYS A 227 -5.28 11.36 -15.46
CA LYS A 227 -6.33 11.37 -16.50
C LYS A 227 -6.34 10.05 -17.30
N GLY A 228 -5.16 9.51 -17.59
CA GLY A 228 -5.00 8.21 -18.24
C GLY A 228 -5.54 7.06 -17.39
N TYR A 229 -5.26 7.04 -16.10
CA TYR A 229 -5.77 6.03 -15.17
C TYR A 229 -7.28 6.12 -14.99
N ALA A 230 -7.85 7.33 -14.89
CA ALA A 230 -9.31 7.53 -14.84
C ALA A 230 -10.01 6.91 -16.05
N ARG A 231 -9.49 7.18 -17.27
CA ARG A 231 -10.03 6.59 -18.51
C ARG A 231 -9.95 5.06 -18.51
N LYS A 232 -8.80 4.52 -18.14
CA LYS A 232 -8.57 3.07 -18.10
C LYS A 232 -9.45 2.37 -17.06
N GLN A 233 -9.64 2.98 -15.90
CA GLN A 233 -10.58 2.49 -14.90
C GLN A 233 -12.00 2.43 -15.47
N ALA A 234 -12.44 3.49 -16.15
CA ALA A 234 -13.79 3.52 -16.75
C ALA A 234 -14.00 2.41 -17.78
N ILE A 235 -12.99 2.10 -18.63
CA ILE A 235 -13.03 0.96 -19.56
C ILE A 235 -13.26 -0.34 -18.79
N MET A 236 -12.47 -0.61 -17.76
CA MET A 236 -12.54 -1.85 -16.99
C MET A 236 -13.84 -1.97 -16.19
N VAL A 237 -14.26 -0.89 -15.52
CA VAL A 237 -15.53 -0.87 -14.77
C VAL A 237 -16.70 -1.15 -15.69
N LYS A 238 -16.77 -0.48 -16.84
CA LYS A 238 -17.81 -0.72 -17.84
C LYS A 238 -17.81 -2.18 -18.32
N GLY A 239 -16.63 -2.70 -18.71
CA GLY A 239 -16.49 -4.07 -19.20
C GLY A 239 -16.90 -5.11 -18.16
N PHE A 240 -16.48 -4.99 -16.90
CA PHE A 240 -16.90 -5.93 -15.85
C PHE A 240 -18.40 -5.82 -15.52
N LYS A 241 -19.00 -4.63 -15.60
CA LYS A 241 -20.46 -4.48 -15.47
C LYS A 241 -21.21 -5.23 -16.59
N GLU A 242 -20.73 -5.15 -17.84
CA GLU A 242 -21.29 -5.90 -18.97
C GLU A 242 -21.16 -7.41 -18.79
N LEU A 243 -20.14 -7.87 -18.06
CA LEU A 243 -19.93 -9.28 -17.70
C LEU A 243 -20.70 -9.72 -16.44
N GLY A 244 -21.53 -8.84 -15.86
CA GLY A 244 -22.43 -9.15 -14.75
C GLY A 244 -21.91 -8.79 -13.36
N TRP A 245 -20.71 -8.19 -13.23
CA TRP A 245 -20.26 -7.68 -11.92
C TRP A 245 -21.11 -6.50 -11.49
N ASN A 246 -21.67 -6.58 -10.28
CA ASN A 246 -22.41 -5.46 -9.69
C ASN A 246 -21.40 -4.46 -9.08
N ILE A 247 -20.93 -3.52 -9.91
CA ILE A 247 -19.99 -2.47 -9.49
C ILE A 247 -20.78 -1.17 -9.34
N ASP A 248 -20.83 -0.65 -8.11
CA ASP A 248 -21.32 0.69 -7.85
C ASP A 248 -20.21 1.71 -8.12
N GLU A 249 -20.39 2.51 -9.17
CA GLU A 249 -19.41 3.52 -9.60
C GLU A 249 -19.12 4.57 -8.52
N LYS A 250 -20.06 4.79 -7.59
CA LYS A 250 -19.88 5.75 -6.48
C LYS A 250 -18.94 5.21 -5.38
N THR A 251 -18.68 3.91 -5.38
CA THR A 251 -17.82 3.25 -4.38
C THR A 251 -16.53 2.70 -4.98
N VAL A 252 -16.32 2.85 -6.30
CA VAL A 252 -15.04 2.52 -6.92
C VAL A 252 -14.01 3.56 -6.53
N PRO A 253 -12.89 3.18 -5.88
CA PRO A 253 -11.87 4.13 -5.51
C PRO A 253 -11.23 4.81 -6.72
N HIS A 254 -11.04 6.11 -6.67
CA HIS A 254 -10.42 6.90 -7.74
C HIS A 254 -8.94 7.19 -7.43
N THR A 255 -8.26 6.18 -6.92
CA THR A 255 -6.83 6.21 -6.65
C THR A 255 -6.14 4.94 -7.17
N THR A 256 -4.83 4.95 -7.21
CA THR A 256 -4.01 3.85 -7.70
C THR A 256 -4.31 3.48 -9.17
N PHE A 257 -3.96 2.29 -9.58
CA PHE A 257 -4.26 1.70 -10.89
C PHE A 257 -4.72 0.24 -10.73
N TYR A 258 -5.45 -0.03 -9.64
CA TYR A 258 -5.98 -1.35 -9.33
C TYR A 258 -7.50 -1.36 -9.30
N LEU A 259 -8.08 -2.49 -9.72
CA LEU A 259 -9.43 -2.88 -9.37
C LEU A 259 -9.39 -4.10 -8.47
N TRP A 260 -10.22 -4.05 -7.43
CA TRP A 260 -10.43 -5.12 -6.48
C TRP A 260 -11.87 -5.58 -6.57
N LEU A 261 -12.07 -6.77 -7.14
CA LEU A 261 -13.39 -7.28 -7.45
C LEU A 261 -13.62 -8.66 -6.82
N PRO A 262 -14.87 -9.00 -6.45
CA PRO A 262 -15.20 -10.33 -5.99
C PRO A 262 -15.05 -11.35 -7.13
N ILE A 263 -14.67 -12.58 -6.81
CA ILE A 263 -14.68 -13.70 -7.75
C ILE A 263 -16.13 -14.06 -8.11
N PRO A 264 -16.38 -14.70 -9.29
CA PRO A 264 -17.71 -15.18 -9.64
C PRO A 264 -18.28 -16.16 -8.62
N LYS A 265 -19.58 -16.14 -8.40
CA LYS A 265 -20.30 -16.95 -7.38
C LYS A 265 -20.04 -18.45 -7.46
N LYS A 266 -19.75 -18.96 -8.66
CA LYS A 266 -19.44 -20.39 -8.89
C LYS A 266 -18.08 -20.84 -8.36
N TYR A 267 -17.20 -19.89 -7.98
CA TYR A 267 -15.88 -20.19 -7.44
C TYR A 267 -15.88 -20.01 -5.91
N THR A 268 -15.25 -20.94 -5.23
CA THR A 268 -15.03 -20.90 -3.77
C THR A 268 -13.57 -20.58 -3.43
N SER A 269 -12.71 -20.39 -4.43
CA SER A 269 -11.30 -20.06 -4.26
C SER A 269 -10.86 -19.02 -5.29
N ALA A 270 -10.29 -17.92 -4.79
CA ALA A 270 -9.73 -16.87 -5.61
C ALA A 270 -8.55 -17.38 -6.45
N PHE A 271 -7.72 -18.24 -5.88
CA PHE A 271 -6.62 -18.87 -6.61
C PHE A 271 -7.13 -19.68 -7.82
N LYS A 272 -8.16 -20.53 -7.60
CA LYS A 272 -8.71 -21.36 -8.68
C LYS A 272 -9.33 -20.52 -9.78
N PHE A 273 -10.03 -19.46 -9.44
CA PHE A 273 -10.57 -18.52 -10.44
C PHE A 273 -9.45 -17.90 -11.28
N CYS A 274 -8.43 -17.33 -10.64
CA CYS A 274 -7.30 -16.68 -11.33
C CYS A 274 -6.51 -17.69 -12.20
N GLU A 275 -6.34 -18.92 -11.72
CA GLU A 275 -5.71 -20.00 -12.50
C GLU A 275 -6.51 -20.35 -13.76
N ASP A 276 -7.82 -20.48 -13.66
CA ASP A 276 -8.69 -20.81 -14.79
C ASP A 276 -8.72 -19.67 -15.83
N VAL A 277 -8.76 -18.41 -15.37
CA VAL A 277 -8.65 -17.23 -16.23
C VAL A 277 -7.31 -17.23 -16.97
N LEU A 278 -6.20 -17.46 -16.27
CA LEU A 278 -4.89 -17.54 -16.91
C LEU A 278 -4.81 -18.64 -17.97
N LYS A 279 -5.30 -19.83 -17.66
CA LYS A 279 -5.25 -20.99 -18.58
C LYS A 279 -6.13 -20.85 -19.81
N LYS A 280 -7.30 -20.23 -19.68
CA LYS A 280 -8.27 -20.11 -20.78
C LYS A 280 -8.07 -18.83 -21.59
N SER A 281 -7.98 -17.69 -20.90
CA SER A 281 -7.96 -16.38 -21.55
C SER A 281 -6.56 -15.78 -21.67
N GLY A 282 -5.53 -16.37 -21.03
CA GLY A 282 -4.17 -15.80 -20.98
C GLY A 282 -4.09 -14.47 -20.24
N VAL A 283 -5.07 -14.16 -19.40
CA VAL A 283 -5.10 -12.93 -18.59
C VAL A 283 -4.56 -13.21 -17.19
N VAL A 284 -3.62 -12.39 -16.75
CA VAL A 284 -3.02 -12.51 -15.41
C VAL A 284 -3.80 -11.67 -14.41
N LEU A 285 -4.41 -12.33 -13.45
CA LEU A 285 -5.02 -11.74 -12.26
C LEU A 285 -4.24 -12.15 -11.03
N VAL A 286 -4.33 -11.37 -9.96
CA VAL A 286 -3.73 -11.75 -8.68
C VAL A 286 -4.84 -12.16 -7.72
N PRO A 287 -4.85 -13.40 -7.21
CA PRO A 287 -5.86 -13.85 -6.26
C PRO A 287 -5.75 -13.07 -4.95
N GLY A 288 -6.89 -12.74 -4.36
CA GLY A 288 -6.94 -11.84 -3.20
C GLY A 288 -6.23 -12.40 -1.96
N ASN A 289 -6.25 -13.72 -1.76
CA ASN A 289 -5.54 -14.36 -0.66
C ASN A 289 -4.00 -14.26 -0.76
N ALA A 290 -3.45 -13.81 -1.89
CA ALA A 290 -2.04 -13.43 -1.99
C ALA A 290 -1.70 -12.15 -1.21
N PHE A 291 -2.71 -11.39 -0.78
CA PHE A 291 -2.58 -10.14 -0.03
C PHE A 291 -2.94 -10.28 1.46
N GLY A 292 -3.39 -11.45 1.88
CA GLY A 292 -3.82 -11.75 3.26
C GLY A 292 -5.12 -12.57 3.28
N ASP A 293 -5.47 -13.06 4.47
CA ASP A 293 -6.59 -13.99 4.61
C ASP A 293 -7.95 -13.35 4.29
N HIS A 294 -8.12 -12.05 4.63
CA HIS A 294 -9.33 -11.28 4.30
C HIS A 294 -9.44 -10.92 2.82
N GLY A 295 -8.45 -11.27 2.01
CA GLY A 295 -8.51 -11.16 0.56
C GLY A 295 -9.15 -12.36 -0.15
N GLU A 296 -9.43 -13.48 0.54
CA GLU A 296 -10.12 -14.62 -0.09
C GLU A 296 -11.51 -14.22 -0.59
N GLY A 297 -11.91 -14.77 -1.72
CA GLY A 297 -13.16 -14.36 -2.41
C GLY A 297 -13.04 -13.15 -3.33
N PHE A 298 -11.84 -12.54 -3.45
CA PHE A 298 -11.56 -11.40 -4.31
C PHE A 298 -10.39 -11.67 -5.26
N PHE A 299 -10.26 -10.84 -6.27
CA PHE A 299 -9.06 -10.76 -7.11
C PHE A 299 -8.68 -9.30 -7.38
N ARG A 300 -7.38 -9.07 -7.59
CA ARG A 300 -6.86 -7.78 -8.04
C ARG A 300 -6.46 -7.84 -9.50
N LEU A 301 -6.85 -6.82 -10.23
CA LEU A 301 -6.35 -6.55 -11.56
C LEU A 301 -5.69 -5.17 -11.60
N SER A 302 -4.66 -4.98 -12.42
CA SER A 302 -4.06 -3.66 -12.68
C SER A 302 -4.35 -3.23 -14.11
N TYR A 303 -4.73 -1.95 -14.30
CA TYR A 303 -5.06 -1.39 -15.62
C TYR A 303 -3.96 -0.46 -16.16
N VAL A 304 -2.71 -0.96 -16.14
CA VAL A 304 -1.52 -0.18 -16.58
C VAL A 304 -1.17 -0.35 -18.07
N CYS A 305 -1.78 -1.29 -18.77
CA CYS A 305 -1.56 -1.54 -20.20
C CYS A 305 -2.34 -0.56 -21.09
N SER A 306 -2.26 -0.70 -22.42
CA SER A 306 -2.97 0.20 -23.35
C SER A 306 -4.49 0.00 -23.31
N ASP A 307 -5.25 0.98 -23.78
CA ASP A 307 -6.71 0.93 -23.79
C ASP A 307 -7.20 -0.26 -24.62
N GLU A 308 -6.54 -0.56 -25.74
CA GLU A 308 -6.84 -1.70 -26.62
C GLU A 308 -6.62 -3.04 -25.91
N GLN A 309 -5.53 -3.16 -25.14
CA GLN A 309 -5.25 -4.36 -24.35
C GLN A 309 -6.28 -4.53 -23.21
N LEU A 310 -6.76 -3.45 -22.61
CA LEU A 310 -7.80 -3.51 -21.59
C LEU A 310 -9.14 -3.96 -22.20
N GLN A 311 -9.48 -3.46 -23.38
CA GLN A 311 -10.67 -3.92 -24.11
C GLN A 311 -10.53 -5.41 -24.47
N GLU A 312 -9.36 -5.84 -24.94
CA GLU A 312 -9.08 -7.24 -25.24
C GLU A 312 -9.27 -8.16 -24.02
N VAL A 313 -8.93 -7.71 -22.83
CA VAL A 313 -9.20 -8.47 -21.58
C VAL A 313 -10.71 -8.75 -21.45
N ILE A 314 -11.54 -7.74 -21.65
CA ILE A 314 -12.99 -7.87 -21.54
C ILE A 314 -13.54 -8.81 -22.64
N ASP A 315 -13.07 -8.67 -23.87
CA ASP A 315 -13.47 -9.49 -25.00
C ASP A 315 -13.11 -10.97 -24.78
N ARG A 316 -11.92 -11.27 -24.24
CA ARG A 316 -11.48 -12.62 -23.89
C ARG A 316 -12.34 -13.22 -22.77
N PHE A 317 -12.64 -12.44 -21.70
CA PHE A 317 -13.53 -12.88 -20.62
C PHE A 317 -14.91 -13.28 -21.17
N LYS A 318 -15.45 -12.47 -22.08
CA LYS A 318 -16.73 -12.73 -22.73
C LYS A 318 -16.70 -14.00 -23.60
N ALA A 319 -15.66 -14.15 -24.43
CA ALA A 319 -15.49 -15.31 -25.33
C ALA A 319 -15.33 -16.62 -24.54
N ASP A 320 -14.64 -16.60 -23.39
CA ASP A 320 -14.35 -17.77 -22.56
C ASP A 320 -15.42 -18.03 -21.47
N GLY A 321 -16.49 -17.24 -21.44
CA GLY A 321 -17.62 -17.40 -20.54
C GLY A 321 -17.32 -17.08 -19.09
N PHE A 322 -16.39 -16.15 -18.83
CA PHE A 322 -16.15 -15.62 -17.49
C PHE A 322 -17.13 -14.49 -17.18
N THR A 323 -18.23 -14.84 -16.54
CA THR A 323 -19.26 -13.92 -16.03
C THR A 323 -19.35 -14.03 -14.52
N PHE A 324 -19.98 -13.05 -13.87
CA PHE A 324 -20.11 -13.04 -12.41
C PHE A 324 -21.07 -14.12 -11.88
N GLU A 325 -22.10 -14.49 -12.67
CA GLU A 325 -23.09 -15.52 -12.33
C GLU A 325 -22.70 -16.91 -12.80
#